data_5221e0bda89ef366125d024800658fbf
#
_entry.id   5221e0bda89ef366125d024800658fbf
#
_cell.length_a   1.000
_cell.length_b   1.000
_cell.length_c   1.000
_cell.angle_alpha   90.00
_cell.angle_beta   90.00
_cell.angle_gamma   90.00
#
_symmetry.space_group_name_H-M   'P 1'
#
loop_
_entity.id
_entity.type
_entity.pdbx_description
1 polymer ?
#
loop_
_entity_poly.entity_id
_entity_poly.type
_entity_poly.pdbx_seq_one_letter_code
_entity_poly.pdbx_strand_id
1 'polypeptide(L)'
;ISACLVGSEMCIRDSFLSSIQKGRLNFKNPCSRYTETTGYQVCNGFIAINNGGLFGVGLGNSTQKYLYLPESHTDFIFPIIVEELGLVTGIIIILGYAYILSRILKIAKTSENLRCSILAYGTFWYFTLHILVNLLGVLALIPLTGVPLPFLSYGGSFTVNAIIMIFVVERVNIENKINKTKREIKAL
;
A
#
# COMPACT_ATOMS: atom_id res chain seq x y z
N ILE A 1 33.72 -31.51 -16.53
CA ILE A 1 33.31 -31.56 -15.12
C ILE A 1 33.78 -30.27 -14.37
N SER A 2 34.95 -29.71 -14.74
CA SER A 2 35.46 -28.46 -14.11
C SER A 2 34.66 -27.21 -14.49
N ALA A 3 34.01 -27.17 -15.62
CA ALA A 3 33.18 -26.01 -16.04
C ALA A 3 31.84 -25.94 -15.29
N CYS A 4 31.38 -27.04 -14.68
CA CYS A 4 30.14 -27.10 -13.91
C CYS A 4 30.26 -26.59 -12.47
N LEU A 5 31.49 -26.57 -11.90
CA LEU A 5 31.71 -26.15 -10.51
C LEU A 5 31.75 -24.62 -10.36
N VAL A 6 32.23 -23.89 -11.36
CA VAL A 6 32.17 -22.40 -11.35
C VAL A 6 30.78 -21.89 -11.76
N GLY A 7 30.01 -22.69 -12.50
CA GLY A 7 28.63 -22.38 -12.87
C GLY A 7 27.58 -22.73 -11.82
N SER A 8 27.90 -23.53 -10.80
CA SER A 8 26.90 -24.01 -9.82
C SER A 8 26.37 -22.91 -8.91
N GLU A 9 27.18 -21.95 -8.51
CA GLU A 9 26.70 -20.79 -7.74
C GLU A 9 25.84 -19.87 -8.60
N MET A 10 26.18 -19.74 -9.89
CA MET A 10 25.39 -18.95 -10.83
C MET A 10 24.09 -19.68 -11.23
N CYS A 11 24.12 -21.01 -11.39
CA CYS A 11 22.91 -21.82 -11.66
C CYS A 11 21.97 -21.91 -10.44
N ILE A 12 22.49 -21.98 -9.21
CA ILE A 12 21.67 -21.99 -8.00
C ILE A 12 21.01 -20.62 -7.81
N ARG A 13 21.76 -19.54 -8.08
CA ARG A 13 21.24 -18.17 -7.99
C ARG A 13 20.21 -17.88 -9.09
N ASP A 14 20.34 -18.47 -10.28
CA ASP A 14 19.39 -18.32 -11.37
C ASP A 14 18.16 -19.21 -11.20
N SER A 15 18.27 -20.32 -10.47
CA SER A 15 17.17 -21.24 -10.21
C SER A 15 16.22 -20.77 -9.11
N PHE A 16 16.69 -19.88 -8.20
CA PHE A 16 15.89 -19.41 -7.06
C PHE A 16 14.94 -18.25 -7.40
N LEU A 17 15.21 -17.48 -8.44
CA LEU A 17 14.40 -16.34 -8.86
C LEU A 17 13.98 -16.49 -10.32
N SER A 18 12.67 -16.54 -10.56
CA SER A 18 12.09 -16.44 -11.90
C SER A 18 12.57 -15.16 -12.60
N SER A 19 12.66 -15.18 -13.95
CA SER A 19 12.99 -13.99 -14.75
C SER A 19 12.08 -12.79 -14.45
N ILE A 20 10.81 -13.06 -14.13
CA ILE A 20 9.82 -12.06 -13.71
C ILE A 20 10.19 -11.46 -12.34
N GLN A 21 10.67 -12.27 -11.40
CA GLN A 21 11.09 -11.80 -10.08
C GLN A 21 12.37 -10.97 -10.15
N LYS A 22 13.32 -11.34 -11.03
CA LYS A 22 14.54 -10.55 -11.29
C LYS A 22 14.19 -9.18 -11.88
N GLY A 23 13.23 -9.11 -12.82
CA GLY A 23 12.73 -7.86 -13.37
C GLY A 23 12.11 -6.96 -12.31
N ARG A 24 11.37 -7.51 -11.34
CA ARG A 24 10.77 -6.76 -10.23
C ARG A 24 11.80 -6.20 -9.25
N LEU A 25 12.91 -6.92 -9.00
CA LEU A 25 13.99 -6.45 -8.12
C LEU A 25 14.78 -5.29 -8.71
N ASN A 26 14.77 -5.12 -10.02
CA ASN A 26 15.39 -4.00 -10.69
C ASN A 26 14.38 -2.84 -10.81
N PHE A 27 14.26 -2.01 -9.78
CA PHE A 27 13.28 -0.92 -9.70
C PHE A 27 13.84 0.47 -10.03
N LYS A 28 15.19 0.60 -10.13
CA LYS A 28 15.82 1.88 -10.47
C LYS A 28 15.62 2.24 -11.95
N ASN A 29 15.43 3.54 -12.22
CA ASN A 29 15.28 4.10 -13.57
C ASN A 29 14.21 3.38 -14.42
N PRO A 30 12.93 3.35 -13.99
CA PRO A 30 11.90 2.57 -14.66
C PRO A 30 11.70 2.97 -16.13
N CYS A 31 11.83 4.25 -16.47
CA CYS A 31 11.62 4.73 -17.82
C CYS A 31 12.74 4.35 -18.81
N SER A 32 13.95 4.02 -18.33
CA SER A 32 15.00 3.48 -19.19
C SER A 32 14.74 2.01 -19.58
N ARG A 33 13.85 1.33 -18.88
CA ARG A 33 13.44 -0.07 -19.09
C ARG A 33 11.98 -0.19 -19.51
N TYR A 34 11.55 0.71 -20.38
CA TYR A 34 10.17 0.78 -20.85
C TYR A 34 9.71 -0.49 -21.62
N THR A 35 10.64 -1.29 -22.12
CA THR A 35 10.36 -2.58 -22.76
C THR A 35 10.05 -3.72 -21.77
N GLU A 36 10.39 -3.56 -20.49
CA GLU A 36 10.06 -4.51 -19.44
C GLU A 36 8.70 -4.17 -18.81
N THR A 37 7.86 -5.17 -18.55
CA THR A 37 6.50 -4.99 -18.03
C THR A 37 6.45 -4.13 -16.75
N THR A 38 7.35 -4.37 -15.80
CA THR A 38 7.43 -3.61 -14.54
C THR A 38 7.95 -2.19 -14.74
N GLY A 39 8.97 -2.01 -15.60
CA GLY A 39 9.48 -0.69 -15.98
C GLY A 39 8.42 0.15 -16.67
N TYR A 40 7.67 -0.46 -17.58
CA TYR A 40 6.55 0.15 -18.30
C TYR A 40 5.47 0.67 -17.35
N GLN A 41 4.99 -0.17 -16.42
CA GLN A 41 3.94 0.21 -15.47
C GLN A 41 4.35 1.38 -14.57
N VAL A 42 5.55 1.32 -13.99
CA VAL A 42 6.03 2.38 -13.07
C VAL A 42 6.32 3.67 -13.83
N CYS A 43 6.88 3.59 -15.03
CA CYS A 43 7.11 4.78 -15.87
C CYS A 43 5.79 5.47 -16.23
N ASN A 44 4.77 4.71 -16.65
CA ASN A 44 3.44 5.29 -16.92
C ASN A 44 2.78 5.84 -15.66
N GLY A 45 3.04 5.25 -14.49
CA GLY A 45 2.63 5.82 -13.20
C GLY A 45 3.26 7.20 -12.94
N PHE A 46 4.55 7.39 -13.25
CA PHE A 46 5.19 8.71 -13.16
C PHE A 46 4.65 9.71 -14.17
N ILE A 47 4.36 9.26 -15.40
CA ILE A 47 3.72 10.09 -16.42
C ILE A 47 2.33 10.55 -15.95
N ALA A 48 1.54 9.65 -15.36
CA ALA A 48 0.25 9.96 -14.77
C ALA A 48 0.35 11.06 -13.70
N ILE A 49 1.26 10.89 -12.73
CA ILE A 49 1.48 11.89 -11.68
C ILE A 49 1.91 13.25 -12.27
N ASN A 50 2.80 13.25 -13.28
CA ASN A 50 3.26 14.47 -13.92
C ASN A 50 2.13 15.16 -14.71
N ASN A 51 1.31 14.40 -15.43
CA ASN A 51 0.18 14.95 -16.20
C ASN A 51 -0.87 15.59 -15.31
N GLY A 52 -1.11 15.00 -14.12
CA GLY A 52 -2.08 15.51 -13.16
C GLY A 52 -1.73 16.89 -12.61
N GLY A 53 -0.45 17.26 -12.52
CA GLY A 53 -0.03 18.54 -11.96
C GLY A 53 -0.62 18.79 -10.58
N LEU A 54 -0.97 20.04 -10.26
CA LEU A 54 -1.53 20.39 -8.94
C LEU A 54 -3.03 20.07 -8.83
N PHE A 55 -3.81 20.30 -9.88
CA PHE A 55 -5.28 20.26 -9.85
C PHE A 55 -5.90 19.12 -10.65
N GLY A 56 -5.09 18.33 -11.35
CA GLY A 56 -5.55 17.21 -12.17
C GLY A 56 -6.06 17.63 -13.55
N VAL A 57 -6.22 16.61 -14.42
CA VAL A 57 -6.77 16.78 -15.78
C VAL A 57 -8.32 16.71 -15.81
N GLY A 58 -8.93 16.40 -14.68
CA GLY A 58 -10.37 16.20 -14.53
C GLY A 58 -10.77 14.73 -14.45
N LEU A 59 -11.87 14.48 -13.74
CA LEU A 59 -12.44 13.12 -13.56
C LEU A 59 -12.78 12.49 -14.91
N GLY A 60 -12.30 11.25 -15.11
CA GLY A 60 -12.54 10.49 -16.33
C GLY A 60 -11.64 10.84 -17.52
N ASN A 61 -10.78 11.86 -17.40
CA ASN A 61 -9.90 12.31 -18.48
C ASN A 61 -8.47 11.73 -18.39
N SER A 62 -8.25 10.73 -17.54
CA SER A 62 -6.94 10.06 -17.45
C SER A 62 -6.64 9.33 -18.75
N THR A 63 -5.50 9.64 -19.36
CA THR A 63 -5.00 8.94 -20.54
C THR A 63 -4.31 7.64 -20.17
N GLN A 64 -3.65 7.61 -19.01
CA GLN A 64 -2.91 6.43 -18.54
C GLN A 64 -3.83 5.28 -18.13
N LYS A 65 -4.98 5.58 -17.55
CA LYS A 65 -5.99 4.62 -17.13
C LYS A 65 -6.53 3.77 -18.29
N TYR A 66 -6.78 4.38 -19.44
CA TYR A 66 -7.47 3.73 -20.56
C TYR A 66 -6.50 3.10 -21.57
N LEU A 67 -5.29 3.63 -21.73
CA LEU A 67 -4.43 3.28 -22.85
C LEU A 67 -3.14 2.55 -22.44
N TYR A 68 -2.63 2.75 -21.22
CA TYR A 68 -1.26 2.34 -20.89
C TYR A 68 -1.11 1.50 -19.62
N LEU A 69 -2.01 1.59 -18.64
CA LEU A 69 -1.91 0.88 -17.36
C LEU A 69 -2.92 -0.26 -17.27
N PRO A 70 -2.51 -1.53 -17.47
CA PRO A 70 -3.43 -2.68 -17.43
C PRO A 70 -4.04 -2.91 -16.05
N GLU A 71 -3.31 -2.62 -14.97
CA GLU A 71 -3.74 -2.80 -13.56
C GLU A 71 -3.98 -1.45 -12.86
N SER A 72 -4.53 -0.48 -13.60
CA SER A 72 -4.76 0.90 -13.13
C SER A 72 -5.66 0.99 -11.88
N HIS A 73 -6.59 0.06 -11.70
CA HIS A 73 -7.58 0.06 -10.61
C HIS A 73 -7.19 -0.80 -9.41
N THR A 74 -6.09 -1.53 -9.47
CA THR A 74 -5.58 -2.37 -8.39
C THR A 74 -4.46 -1.66 -7.63
N ASP A 75 -3.21 -1.87 -7.99
CA ASP A 75 -2.03 -1.36 -7.29
C ASP A 75 -1.55 0.02 -7.77
N PHE A 76 -1.98 0.47 -8.96
CA PHE A 76 -1.67 1.79 -9.52
C PHE A 76 -2.80 2.81 -9.41
N ILE A 77 -3.78 2.58 -8.53
CA ILE A 77 -4.89 3.52 -8.37
C ILE A 77 -4.46 4.92 -7.89
N PHE A 78 -3.40 5.00 -7.06
CA PHE A 78 -2.91 6.27 -6.53
C PHE A 78 -2.39 7.22 -7.63
N PRO A 79 -1.52 6.81 -8.59
CA PRO A 79 -1.16 7.65 -9.74
C PRO A 79 -2.34 8.11 -10.57
N ILE A 80 -3.34 7.26 -10.79
CA ILE A 80 -4.55 7.63 -11.55
C ILE A 80 -5.37 8.69 -10.81
N ILE A 81 -5.53 8.57 -9.51
CA ILE A 81 -6.21 9.58 -8.70
C ILE A 81 -5.46 10.92 -8.79
N VAL A 82 -4.13 10.90 -8.74
CA VAL A 82 -3.32 12.11 -8.88
C VAL A 82 -3.41 12.67 -10.30
N GLU A 83 -3.48 11.85 -11.34
CA GLU A 83 -3.69 12.31 -12.72
C GLU A 83 -5.05 13.02 -12.86
N GLU A 84 -6.13 12.41 -12.38
CA GLU A 84 -7.48 12.95 -12.54
C GLU A 84 -7.77 14.14 -11.60
N LEU A 85 -7.38 14.08 -10.34
CA LEU A 85 -7.76 15.02 -9.29
C LEU A 85 -6.62 15.93 -8.81
N GLY A 86 -5.40 15.68 -9.28
CA GLY A 86 -4.22 16.47 -8.95
C GLY A 86 -3.47 16.02 -7.69
N LEU A 87 -2.27 16.56 -7.55
CA LEU A 87 -1.36 16.28 -6.44
C LEU A 87 -1.96 16.69 -5.08
N VAL A 88 -2.75 17.75 -5.03
CA VAL A 88 -3.43 18.21 -3.81
C VAL A 88 -4.31 17.11 -3.24
N THR A 89 -5.09 16.43 -4.07
CA THR A 89 -5.92 15.30 -3.66
C THR A 89 -5.07 14.11 -3.19
N GLY A 90 -3.96 13.83 -3.86
CA GLY A 90 -3.00 12.81 -3.41
C GLY A 90 -2.47 13.08 -2.00
N ILE A 91 -2.12 14.32 -1.69
CA ILE A 91 -1.69 14.73 -0.34
C ILE A 91 -2.83 14.57 0.68
N ILE A 92 -4.05 14.98 0.35
CA ILE A 92 -5.22 14.82 1.23
C ILE A 92 -5.44 13.34 1.56
N ILE A 93 -5.31 12.43 0.60
CA ILE A 93 -5.44 10.99 0.81
C ILE A 93 -4.35 10.49 1.78
N ILE A 94 -3.11 10.89 1.60
CA ILE A 94 -2.00 10.50 2.50
C ILE A 94 -2.24 11.02 3.92
N LEU A 95 -2.70 12.26 4.07
CA LEU A 95 -3.07 12.82 5.38
C LEU A 95 -4.26 12.08 6.00
N GLY A 96 -5.25 11.66 5.19
CA GLY A 96 -6.35 10.82 5.63
C GLY A 96 -5.88 9.49 6.19
N TYR A 97 -4.95 8.81 5.52
CA TYR A 97 -4.35 7.59 6.05
C TYR A 97 -3.57 7.83 7.35
N ALA A 98 -2.77 8.88 7.40
CA ALA A 98 -2.04 9.25 8.62
C ALA A 98 -3.00 9.50 9.79
N TYR A 99 -4.13 10.17 9.54
CA TYR A 99 -5.17 10.38 10.55
C TYR A 99 -5.78 9.06 11.03
N ILE A 100 -6.19 8.16 10.12
CA ILE A 100 -6.75 6.84 10.47
C ILE A 100 -5.74 6.03 11.31
N LEU A 101 -4.48 5.94 10.86
CA LEU A 101 -3.43 5.24 11.57
C LEU A 101 -3.18 5.82 12.96
N SER A 102 -3.19 7.15 13.10
CA SER A 102 -3.04 7.82 14.40
C SER A 102 -4.18 7.50 15.36
N ARG A 103 -5.41 7.36 14.84
CA ARG A 103 -6.58 6.94 15.62
C ARG A 103 -6.48 5.50 16.10
N ILE A 104 -6.10 4.57 15.22
CA ILE A 104 -5.88 3.16 15.58
C ILE A 104 -4.78 3.04 16.65
N LEU A 105 -3.66 3.75 16.46
CA LEU A 105 -2.55 3.76 17.41
C LEU A 105 -2.97 4.33 18.79
N LYS A 106 -3.80 5.38 18.81
CA LYS A 106 -4.33 5.93 20.05
C LYS A 106 -5.20 4.92 20.79
N ILE A 107 -6.09 4.19 20.08
CA ILE A 107 -6.93 3.14 20.66
C ILE A 107 -6.05 2.01 21.22
N ALA A 108 -5.03 1.59 20.49
CA ALA A 108 -4.08 0.56 20.92
C ALA A 108 -3.34 0.94 22.22
N LYS A 109 -2.85 2.19 22.30
CA LYS A 109 -2.14 2.70 23.49
C LYS A 109 -3.05 2.89 24.71
N THR A 110 -4.33 3.17 24.49
CA THR A 110 -5.29 3.42 25.59
C THR A 110 -5.85 2.10 26.15
N SER A 111 -5.64 0.98 25.46
CA SER A 111 -6.16 -0.32 25.90
C SER A 111 -5.36 -0.89 27.06
N GLU A 112 -6.05 -1.26 28.13
CA GLU A 112 -5.49 -1.88 29.35
C GLU A 112 -5.40 -3.40 29.23
N ASN A 113 -6.31 -3.99 28.48
CA ASN A 113 -6.29 -5.40 28.20
C ASN A 113 -5.20 -5.71 27.18
N LEU A 114 -4.19 -6.48 27.58
CA LEU A 114 -3.06 -6.85 26.70
C LEU A 114 -3.54 -7.47 25.38
N ARG A 115 -4.56 -8.33 25.42
CA ARG A 115 -5.12 -8.97 24.21
C ARG A 115 -5.69 -7.93 23.23
N CYS A 116 -6.47 -6.98 23.74
CA CYS A 116 -7.07 -5.92 22.96
C CYS A 116 -6.01 -4.97 22.39
N SER A 117 -4.98 -4.65 23.18
CA SER A 117 -3.85 -3.83 22.75
C SER A 117 -3.08 -4.51 21.59
N ILE A 118 -2.75 -5.79 21.70
CA ILE A 118 -2.05 -6.57 20.66
C ILE A 118 -2.86 -6.60 19.36
N LEU A 119 -4.17 -6.80 19.41
CA LEU A 119 -5.03 -6.82 18.24
C LEU A 119 -5.04 -5.45 17.53
N ALA A 120 -5.16 -4.36 18.28
CA ALA A 120 -5.14 -3.01 17.72
C ALA A 120 -3.77 -2.62 17.15
N TYR A 121 -2.65 -3.00 17.80
CA TYR A 121 -1.30 -2.83 17.26
C TYR A 121 -1.08 -3.67 15.99
N GLY A 122 -1.55 -4.92 15.96
CA GLY A 122 -1.49 -5.77 14.78
C GLY A 122 -2.20 -5.13 13.59
N THR A 123 -3.41 -4.60 13.80
CA THR A 123 -4.16 -3.88 12.77
C THR A 123 -3.44 -2.60 12.31
N PHE A 124 -2.85 -1.83 13.25
CA PHE A 124 -2.06 -0.65 12.91
C PHE A 124 -0.89 -1.00 11.99
N TRP A 125 -0.09 -2.01 12.32
CA TRP A 125 1.04 -2.44 11.51
C TRP A 125 0.62 -3.01 10.17
N TYR A 126 -0.48 -3.78 10.14
CA TYR A 126 -1.05 -4.31 8.91
C TYR A 126 -1.35 -3.19 7.89
N PHE A 127 -2.12 -2.18 8.29
CA PHE A 127 -2.43 -1.06 7.40
C PHE A 127 -1.20 -0.21 7.06
N THR A 128 -0.33 0.05 8.04
CA THR A 128 0.89 0.85 7.82
C THR A 128 1.76 0.21 6.74
N LEU A 129 2.01 -1.10 6.84
CA LEU A 129 2.83 -1.81 5.86
C LEU A 129 2.20 -1.83 4.48
N HIS A 130 0.88 -2.07 4.36
CA HIS A 130 0.19 -2.06 3.07
C HIS A 130 0.28 -0.71 2.38
N ILE A 131 0.02 0.39 3.12
CA ILE A 131 0.10 1.75 2.58
C ILE A 131 1.54 2.08 2.15
N LEU A 132 2.53 1.82 3.02
CA LEU A 132 3.93 2.12 2.71
C LEU A 132 4.44 1.31 1.52
N VAL A 133 4.18 0.00 1.50
CA VAL A 133 4.65 -0.89 0.42
C VAL A 133 4.03 -0.50 -0.91
N ASN A 134 2.74 -0.15 -0.96
CA ASN A 134 2.11 0.32 -2.19
C ASN A 134 2.72 1.65 -2.65
N LEU A 135 2.71 2.69 -1.80
CA LEU A 135 3.19 4.03 -2.17
C LEU A 135 4.67 4.04 -2.56
N LEU A 136 5.53 3.35 -1.79
CA LEU A 136 6.96 3.26 -2.10
C LEU A 136 7.21 2.45 -3.39
N GLY A 137 6.41 1.41 -3.66
CA GLY A 137 6.47 0.63 -4.90
C GLY A 137 6.10 1.45 -6.13
N VAL A 138 5.00 2.22 -6.04
CA VAL A 138 4.56 3.13 -7.11
C VAL A 138 5.59 4.23 -7.38
N LEU A 139 6.28 4.72 -6.34
CA LEU A 139 7.35 5.72 -6.45
C LEU A 139 8.71 5.11 -6.83
N ALA A 140 8.80 3.84 -7.17
CA ALA A 140 10.04 3.13 -7.50
C ALA A 140 11.15 3.24 -6.43
N LEU A 141 10.77 3.39 -5.17
CA LEU A 141 11.70 3.38 -4.04
C LEU A 141 11.97 1.95 -3.52
N ILE A 142 11.01 1.05 -3.74
CA ILE A 142 11.13 -0.39 -3.50
C ILE A 142 10.61 -1.16 -4.73
N PRO A 143 10.94 -2.46 -4.87
CA PRO A 143 10.39 -3.30 -5.92
C PRO A 143 8.85 -3.30 -5.90
N LEU A 144 8.24 -3.27 -7.09
CA LEU A 144 6.79 -3.35 -7.23
C LEU A 144 6.28 -4.71 -6.76
N THR A 145 5.38 -4.69 -5.78
CA THR A 145 4.85 -5.91 -5.12
C THR A 145 3.43 -6.27 -5.52
N GLY A 146 2.69 -5.35 -6.14
CA GLY A 146 1.28 -5.56 -6.48
C GLY A 146 0.34 -5.55 -5.26
N VAL A 147 0.75 -4.95 -4.15
CA VAL A 147 -0.07 -4.84 -2.93
C VAL A 147 -1.10 -3.73 -3.11
N PRO A 148 -2.42 -4.00 -2.94
CA PRO A 148 -3.44 -3.00 -3.11
C PRO A 148 -3.42 -1.95 -1.98
N LEU A 149 -3.85 -0.73 -2.31
CA LEU A 149 -3.99 0.36 -1.34
C LEU A 149 -5.31 0.20 -0.57
N PRO A 150 -5.31 0.19 0.79
CA PRO A 150 -6.52 -0.03 1.58
C PRO A 150 -7.65 0.95 1.23
N PHE A 151 -8.88 0.43 1.05
CA PHE A 151 -10.12 1.18 0.76
C PHE A 151 -10.18 1.96 -0.55
N LEU A 152 -9.08 2.11 -1.29
CA LEU A 152 -9.04 2.80 -2.58
C LEU A 152 -8.90 1.84 -3.74
N SER A 153 -8.09 0.80 -3.59
CA SER A 153 -7.87 -0.20 -4.64
C SER A 153 -9.06 -1.14 -4.79
N TYR A 154 -9.33 -1.53 -6.02
CA TYR A 154 -10.25 -2.62 -6.31
C TYR A 154 -9.64 -3.95 -5.89
N GLY A 155 -10.32 -4.66 -4.97
CA GLY A 155 -9.88 -5.95 -4.46
C GLY A 155 -10.88 -6.50 -3.45
N GLY A 156 -11.83 -7.33 -3.90
CA GLY A 156 -12.95 -7.80 -3.06
C GLY A 156 -12.52 -8.47 -1.76
N SER A 157 -11.66 -9.48 -1.83
CA SER A 157 -11.18 -10.22 -0.64
C SER A 157 -10.33 -9.35 0.30
N PHE A 158 -9.50 -8.47 -0.26
CA PHE A 158 -8.67 -7.55 0.50
C PHE A 158 -9.53 -6.51 1.25
N THR A 159 -10.53 -5.95 0.57
CA THR A 159 -11.45 -4.96 1.16
C THR A 159 -12.27 -5.56 2.30
N VAL A 160 -12.79 -6.78 2.14
CA VAL A 160 -13.50 -7.50 3.22
C VAL A 160 -12.60 -7.69 4.43
N ASN A 161 -11.35 -8.13 4.23
CA ASN A 161 -10.39 -8.29 5.32
C ASN A 161 -10.08 -6.96 6.02
N ALA A 162 -9.88 -5.89 5.25
CA ALA A 162 -9.66 -4.55 5.79
C ALA A 162 -10.84 -4.05 6.64
N ILE A 163 -12.07 -4.31 6.21
CA ILE A 163 -13.29 -3.97 6.95
C ILE A 163 -13.34 -4.75 8.26
N ILE A 164 -13.08 -6.07 8.24
CA ILE A 164 -13.03 -6.91 9.45
C ILE A 164 -12.01 -6.34 10.45
N MET A 165 -10.82 -5.97 9.99
CA MET A 165 -9.79 -5.38 10.85
C MET A 165 -10.23 -4.07 11.51
N ILE A 166 -10.97 -3.21 10.81
CA ILE A 166 -11.55 -1.98 11.38
C ILE A 166 -12.59 -2.32 12.46
N PHE A 167 -13.47 -3.30 12.22
CA PHE A 167 -14.44 -3.74 13.22
C PHE A 167 -13.78 -4.29 14.49
N VAL A 168 -12.67 -5.01 14.36
CA VAL A 168 -11.87 -5.47 15.50
C VAL A 168 -11.37 -4.29 16.32
N VAL A 169 -10.81 -3.27 15.67
CA VAL A 169 -10.34 -2.04 16.37
C VAL A 169 -11.50 -1.30 17.05
N GLU A 170 -12.66 -1.20 16.38
CA GLU A 170 -13.81 -0.55 16.98
C GLU A 170 -14.34 -1.33 18.20
N ARG A 171 -14.31 -2.66 18.14
CA ARG A 171 -14.64 -3.50 19.31
C ARG A 171 -13.70 -3.22 20.49
N VAL A 172 -12.40 -3.09 20.23
CA VAL A 172 -11.40 -2.70 21.25
C VAL A 172 -11.72 -1.31 21.84
N ASN A 173 -12.09 -0.36 20.99
CA ASN A 173 -12.45 1.00 21.42
C ASN A 173 -13.67 1.02 22.36
N ILE A 174 -14.70 0.21 22.04
CA ILE A 174 -15.90 0.06 22.88
C ILE A 174 -15.52 -0.53 24.25
N GLU A 175 -14.71 -1.58 24.27
CA GLU A 175 -14.26 -2.22 25.51
C GLU A 175 -13.46 -1.26 26.40
N ASN A 176 -12.59 -0.47 25.80
CA ASN A 176 -11.83 0.59 26.52
C ASN A 176 -12.77 1.62 27.16
N LYS A 177 -13.82 2.04 26.47
CA LYS A 177 -14.82 2.97 27.01
C LYS A 177 -15.59 2.35 28.19
N ILE A 178 -16.05 1.09 28.06
CA ILE A 178 -16.76 0.38 29.12
C ILE A 178 -15.88 0.23 30.36
N ASN A 179 -14.62 -0.12 30.22
CA ASN A 179 -13.68 -0.28 31.33
C ASN A 179 -13.40 1.04 32.03
N LYS A 180 -13.31 2.14 31.28
CA LYS A 180 -13.17 3.49 31.84
C LYS A 180 -14.39 3.86 32.70
N THR A 181 -15.60 3.69 32.17
CA THR A 181 -16.85 4.01 32.89
C THR A 181 -17.00 3.16 34.17
N LYS A 182 -16.68 1.86 34.10
CA LYS A 182 -16.72 0.98 35.29
C LYS A 182 -15.76 1.45 36.40
N ARG A 183 -14.62 2.03 36.05
CA ARG A 183 -13.68 2.59 37.06
C ARG A 183 -14.19 3.88 37.65
N GLU A 184 -14.74 4.76 36.85
CA GLU A 184 -15.34 6.01 37.34
C GLU A 184 -16.46 5.70 38.33
N ILE A 185 -17.34 4.73 38.04
CA ILE A 185 -18.41 4.30 38.98
C ILE A 185 -17.85 3.67 40.27
N LYS A 186 -16.73 2.94 40.19
CA LYS A 186 -16.13 2.28 41.35
C LYS A 186 -15.36 3.27 42.26
N ALA A 187 -14.99 4.43 41.73
CA ALA A 187 -14.27 5.49 42.45
C ALA A 187 -15.21 6.48 43.18
N LEU A 188 -16.52 6.44 42.90
CA LEU A 188 -17.61 7.15 43.58
C LEU A 188 -18.14 6.32 44.76
#